data_d0e9c505b157fbad016ac4ad650f3405
#
_entry.id   d0e9c505b157fbad016ac4ad650f3405
#
_cell.length_a   1.000
_cell.length_b   1.000
_cell.length_c   1.000
_cell.angle_alpha   90.00
_cell.angle_beta   90.00
_cell.angle_gamma   90.00
#
_symmetry.space_group_name_H-M   'P 1'
#
loop_
_entity.id
_entity.type
_entity.pdbx_description
1 polymer ?
#
loop_
_entity_poly.entity_id
_entity_poly.type
_entity_poly.pdbx_seq_one_letter_code
_entity_poly.pdbx_strand_id
1 'polypeptide(L)'
;MKRFFLFALAATALAACSTDTTQDLAPEIPDTLTVSFDEETRVQLDAECKTVWNADDLVSVFYRSDANDCWRFIGETGDRTGLLVSKTSNEPTISTNEVVAVYPYNAGYCIDASDKTLSVRIPATQRYENGSYGIGANIMVSAGTGRDISLKSVCGWIKLQLTGSGKVTKVTLRGNDDEQIAGLATVNYADYSLSLIADGLGNAAADGEVGGTLVNDRDYVREITLDCGEGVALNADTPTAFYFVLAPQTFEKGITITAMCDDGTRMTKSTSNSITVERNHIVPMETIEYESTYSVGDLYNENGVKGIVFLVEENGKHGKIVSMKESYGYYGYDSYVRSCKNLDNGLLNKEALYEAGAIYSSSYLMPPQSSVWYIPAIKELESLVQVVNVVNSSVVANGGTPFTFSDYGDEAFYTSSTNGNMVSWDSTCMYGKDLAHPNANAIYATSGKVRCRTITTF
;
A
#
# COMPACT_ATOMS: atom_id res chain seq x y z
N MET A 1 -6.70 -32.19 -47.53
CA MET A 1 -7.07 -31.81 -48.90
C MET A 1 -7.14 -30.32 -48.96
N LYS A 2 -6.14 -29.73 -49.62
CA LYS A 2 -5.99 -28.29 -49.83
C LYS A 2 -6.96 -27.84 -50.92
N ARG A 3 -7.64 -26.72 -50.72
CA ARG A 3 -8.29 -25.97 -51.80
C ARG A 3 -7.80 -24.52 -51.78
N PHE A 4 -6.94 -24.21 -52.73
CA PHE A 4 -6.59 -22.88 -53.17
C PHE A 4 -7.73 -22.32 -54.01
N PHE A 5 -8.15 -21.07 -53.75
CA PHE A 5 -8.96 -20.30 -54.69
C PHE A 5 -8.08 -19.16 -55.25
N LEU A 6 -7.80 -19.29 -56.55
CA LEU A 6 -7.18 -18.28 -57.37
C LEU A 6 -8.30 -17.41 -57.94
N PHE A 7 -8.31 -16.11 -57.69
CA PHE A 7 -9.16 -15.18 -58.47
C PHE A 7 -8.29 -14.46 -59.52
N ALA A 8 -8.65 -14.69 -60.76
CA ALA A 8 -8.08 -14.02 -61.90
C ALA A 8 -8.82 -12.70 -62.16
N LEU A 9 -8.09 -11.62 -62.31
CA LEU A 9 -8.56 -10.28 -62.65
C LEU A 9 -8.65 -10.14 -64.17
N ALA A 10 -9.87 -9.95 -64.74
CA ALA A 10 -10.04 -9.58 -66.15
C ALA A 10 -10.16 -8.08 -66.26
N ALA A 11 -9.27 -7.43 -66.96
CA ALA A 11 -9.34 -6.03 -67.33
C ALA A 11 -10.15 -5.84 -68.60
N THR A 12 -11.19 -5.01 -68.54
CA THR A 12 -11.82 -4.45 -69.76
C THR A 12 -11.71 -2.94 -69.72
N ALA A 13 -10.97 -2.40 -70.67
CA ALA A 13 -10.86 -0.98 -70.94
C ALA A 13 -12.10 -0.48 -71.68
N LEU A 14 -12.73 0.55 -71.13
CA LEU A 14 -13.66 1.44 -71.91
C LEU A 14 -13.26 2.88 -71.68
N ALA A 15 -12.78 3.49 -72.77
CA ALA A 15 -12.51 4.91 -72.82
C ALA A 15 -13.81 5.68 -73.03
N ALA A 16 -14.07 6.64 -72.11
CA ALA A 16 -15.00 7.74 -72.38
C ALA A 16 -14.44 9.00 -71.70
N CYS A 17 -14.06 9.98 -72.51
CA CYS A 17 -13.76 11.34 -72.12
C CYS A 17 -14.97 12.02 -71.50
N SER A 18 -14.85 12.49 -70.24
CA SER A 18 -15.54 13.69 -69.81
C SER A 18 -14.63 14.39 -68.80
N THR A 19 -14.29 15.62 -69.15
CA THR A 19 -13.57 16.55 -68.29
C THR A 19 -14.46 16.96 -67.12
N ASP A 20 -14.23 16.36 -65.98
CA ASP A 20 -14.64 16.91 -64.69
C ASP A 20 -13.44 16.74 -63.74
N THR A 21 -12.78 17.84 -63.42
CA THR A 21 -11.69 17.92 -62.49
C THR A 21 -12.23 17.81 -61.05
N THR A 22 -12.63 16.62 -60.65
CA THR A 22 -12.62 16.27 -59.23
C THR A 22 -11.23 15.72 -58.97
N GLN A 23 -10.39 16.52 -58.30
CA GLN A 23 -9.24 16.00 -57.63
C GLN A 23 -9.74 14.89 -56.68
N ASP A 24 -9.48 13.64 -57.01
CA ASP A 24 -9.47 12.56 -56.05
C ASP A 24 -8.39 12.94 -55.02
N LEU A 25 -8.80 13.58 -53.95
CA LEU A 25 -8.01 13.68 -52.77
C LEU A 25 -7.82 12.24 -52.31
N ALA A 26 -6.59 11.71 -52.51
CA ALA A 26 -6.18 10.48 -51.85
C ALA A 26 -6.58 10.61 -50.35
N PRO A 27 -7.16 9.60 -49.75
CA PRO A 27 -7.49 9.67 -48.33
C PRO A 27 -6.23 10.10 -47.58
N GLU A 28 -6.27 11.29 -46.95
CA GLU A 28 -5.16 11.76 -46.13
C GLU A 28 -4.92 10.71 -45.05
N ILE A 29 -3.79 10.03 -45.15
CA ILE A 29 -3.33 9.13 -44.07
C ILE A 29 -3.05 10.03 -42.88
N PRO A 30 -3.77 9.87 -41.74
CA PRO A 30 -3.53 10.70 -40.58
C PRO A 30 -2.03 10.62 -40.23
N ASP A 31 -1.45 11.77 -39.84
CA ASP A 31 -0.07 11.81 -39.41
C ASP A 31 0.15 10.79 -38.29
N THR A 32 1.04 9.82 -38.55
CA THR A 32 1.37 8.74 -37.63
C THR A 32 2.84 8.82 -37.23
N LEU A 33 3.14 8.40 -36.01
CA LEU A 33 4.50 8.15 -35.56
C LEU A 33 4.67 6.65 -35.36
N THR A 34 5.79 6.10 -35.81
CA THR A 34 6.20 4.75 -35.47
C THR A 34 6.78 4.76 -34.07
N VAL A 35 6.34 3.86 -33.21
CA VAL A 35 6.86 3.78 -31.84
C VAL A 35 7.37 2.40 -31.52
N SER A 36 8.49 2.37 -30.81
CA SER A 36 9.15 1.16 -30.29
C SER A 36 9.72 1.43 -28.91
N PHE A 37 10.12 0.35 -28.24
CA PHE A 37 10.99 0.46 -27.07
C PHE A 37 12.43 0.22 -27.47
N ASP A 38 13.36 0.95 -26.85
CA ASP A 38 14.79 0.71 -27.01
C ASP A 38 15.11 -0.73 -26.57
N GLU A 39 16.01 -1.41 -27.27
CA GLU A 39 16.39 -2.79 -26.97
C GLU A 39 17.01 -2.94 -25.56
N GLU A 40 17.61 -1.88 -25.04
CA GLU A 40 18.11 -1.84 -23.66
C GLU A 40 17.01 -1.63 -22.63
N THR A 41 15.81 -1.21 -23.03
CA THR A 41 14.68 -0.97 -22.12
C THR A 41 14.05 -2.30 -21.71
N ARG A 42 14.39 -2.76 -20.53
CA ARG A 42 13.88 -4.03 -19.96
C ARG A 42 12.74 -3.73 -19.04
N VAL A 43 11.50 -3.65 -19.54
CA VAL A 43 10.37 -3.52 -18.63
C VAL A 43 9.01 -3.52 -19.32
N GLN A 44 8.30 -4.28 -19.16
CA GLN A 44 7.23 -5.11 -18.68
C GLN A 44 7.61 -6.52 -19.05
N LEU A 45 7.58 -7.37 -18.07
CA LEU A 45 8.14 -8.68 -18.28
C LEU A 45 7.08 -9.56 -18.92
N ASP A 46 7.12 -9.71 -20.26
CA ASP A 46 6.74 -11.01 -20.80
C ASP A 46 7.62 -12.08 -20.14
N ALA A 47 7.40 -13.35 -20.40
CA ALA A 47 8.22 -14.44 -19.86
C ALA A 47 9.75 -14.25 -20.13
N GLU A 48 10.13 -13.27 -20.94
CA GLU A 48 11.50 -12.93 -21.37
C GLU A 48 11.99 -11.58 -20.81
N CYS A 49 11.22 -10.90 -19.94
CA CYS A 49 11.54 -9.60 -19.35
C CYS A 49 11.64 -8.44 -20.38
N LYS A 50 10.76 -8.38 -21.36
CA LYS A 50 10.74 -7.34 -22.40
C LYS A 50 9.54 -6.42 -22.26
N THR A 51 9.71 -5.12 -22.52
CA THR A 51 8.64 -4.14 -22.54
C THR A 51 7.68 -4.36 -23.71
N VAL A 52 6.39 -4.31 -23.42
CA VAL A 52 5.32 -4.43 -24.43
C VAL A 52 4.29 -3.32 -24.22
N TRP A 53 3.56 -2.99 -25.27
CA TRP A 53 2.44 -2.06 -25.23
C TRP A 53 1.17 -2.72 -24.74
N ASN A 54 0.30 -1.91 -24.14
CA ASN A 54 -1.09 -2.26 -24.03
C ASN A 54 -1.88 -1.55 -25.15
N ALA A 55 -2.89 -2.21 -25.66
CA ALA A 55 -3.79 -1.58 -26.62
C ALA A 55 -4.35 -0.28 -26.04
N ASP A 56 -4.40 0.76 -26.87
CA ASP A 56 -4.88 2.10 -26.51
C ASP A 56 -4.02 2.89 -25.49
N ASP A 57 -2.78 2.46 -25.20
CA ASP A 57 -1.86 3.25 -24.40
C ASP A 57 -1.71 4.67 -24.91
N LEU A 58 -1.60 5.63 -23.99
CA LEU A 58 -1.52 7.06 -24.31
C LEU A 58 -0.12 7.60 -24.07
N VAL A 59 0.34 8.44 -25.02
CA VAL A 59 1.67 9.05 -25.04
C VAL A 59 1.57 10.55 -25.16
N SER A 60 2.32 11.31 -24.39
CA SER A 60 2.55 12.74 -24.56
C SER A 60 3.54 12.97 -25.70
N VAL A 61 3.21 13.81 -26.68
CA VAL A 61 4.09 14.14 -27.79
C VAL A 61 4.20 15.65 -27.93
N PHE A 62 5.45 16.15 -27.94
CA PHE A 62 5.82 17.53 -28.13
C PHE A 62 6.55 17.65 -29.48
N TYR A 63 5.98 18.36 -30.46
CA TYR A 63 6.54 18.45 -31.81
C TYR A 63 6.41 19.83 -32.46
N ARG A 64 5.69 20.76 -31.89
CA ARG A 64 5.49 22.11 -32.46
C ARG A 64 5.95 23.25 -31.58
N SER A 65 6.05 23.05 -30.33
CA SER A 65 6.43 23.99 -29.27
C SER A 65 6.24 23.28 -27.94
N ASP A 66 5.83 23.99 -26.92
CA ASP A 66 5.60 23.51 -25.56
C ASP A 66 4.24 22.79 -25.40
N ALA A 67 3.45 22.65 -26.48
CA ALA A 67 2.15 22.00 -26.44
C ALA A 67 2.27 20.50 -26.27
N ASN A 68 1.63 19.98 -25.25
CA ASN A 68 1.56 18.55 -24.92
C ASN A 68 0.36 17.92 -25.64
N ASP A 69 0.61 17.22 -26.74
CA ASP A 69 -0.43 16.52 -27.49
C ASP A 69 -0.59 15.07 -27.01
N CYS A 70 -1.84 14.64 -26.86
CA CYS A 70 -2.18 13.28 -26.52
C CYS A 70 -2.26 12.39 -27.74
N TRP A 71 -1.40 11.37 -27.81
CA TRP A 71 -1.38 10.38 -28.88
C TRP A 71 -1.73 9.00 -28.33
N ARG A 72 -2.38 8.18 -29.16
CA ARG A 72 -2.85 6.85 -28.80
C ARG A 72 -2.09 5.80 -29.59
N PHE A 73 -1.66 4.76 -28.91
CA PHE A 73 -1.06 3.58 -29.51
C PHE A 73 -2.12 2.78 -30.30
N ILE A 74 -1.78 2.42 -31.53
CA ILE A 74 -2.55 1.56 -32.42
C ILE A 74 -1.77 0.28 -32.62
N GLY A 75 -2.19 -0.76 -31.96
CA GLY A 75 -1.59 -2.10 -31.92
C GLY A 75 -2.33 -2.94 -30.89
N GLU A 76 -1.85 -4.17 -30.69
CA GLU A 76 -2.42 -5.10 -29.72
C GLU A 76 -1.61 -5.11 -28.40
N THR A 77 -2.25 -5.53 -27.32
CA THR A 77 -1.53 -5.77 -26.06
C THR A 77 -0.51 -6.89 -26.26
N GLY A 78 0.73 -6.62 -25.92
CA GLY A 78 1.86 -7.52 -26.13
C GLY A 78 2.77 -7.11 -27.30
N ASP A 79 2.37 -6.14 -28.12
CA ASP A 79 3.22 -5.63 -29.20
C ASP A 79 4.41 -4.84 -28.61
N ARG A 80 5.55 -4.91 -29.30
CA ARG A 80 6.75 -4.13 -28.97
C ARG A 80 6.90 -2.88 -29.84
N THR A 81 6.23 -2.86 -30.96
CA THR A 81 6.24 -1.77 -31.94
C THR A 81 4.84 -1.54 -32.45
N GLY A 82 4.55 -0.33 -32.87
CA GLY A 82 3.25 0.00 -33.47
C GLY A 82 3.22 1.45 -33.95
N LEU A 83 2.01 1.96 -34.10
CA LEU A 83 1.78 3.33 -34.53
C LEU A 83 1.17 4.16 -33.41
N LEU A 84 1.53 5.42 -33.35
CA LEU A 84 0.82 6.43 -32.56
C LEU A 84 -0.01 7.30 -33.49
N VAL A 85 -1.24 7.61 -33.09
CA VAL A 85 -2.16 8.50 -33.77
C VAL A 85 -2.62 9.60 -32.82
N SER A 86 -2.59 10.85 -33.28
CA SER A 86 -3.07 11.98 -32.48
C SER A 86 -4.56 11.82 -32.12
N LYS A 87 -4.90 12.12 -30.87
CA LYS A 87 -6.29 12.23 -30.40
C LYS A 87 -6.87 13.63 -30.61
N THR A 88 -6.05 14.61 -30.90
CA THR A 88 -6.50 15.96 -31.21
C THR A 88 -6.83 16.01 -32.71
N SER A 89 -8.04 16.40 -33.02
CA SER A 89 -8.64 16.31 -34.38
C SER A 89 -8.09 17.31 -35.41
N ASN A 90 -7.08 18.08 -35.10
CA ASN A 90 -6.44 19.02 -36.01
C ASN A 90 -5.12 18.43 -36.47
N GLU A 91 -5.09 18.04 -37.73
CA GLU A 91 -3.96 17.46 -38.45
C GLU A 91 -2.60 18.02 -38.00
N PRO A 92 -1.82 17.25 -37.23
CA PRO A 92 -0.49 17.69 -36.89
C PRO A 92 0.43 17.51 -38.10
N THR A 93 0.83 18.59 -38.73
CA THR A 93 1.98 18.52 -39.65
C THR A 93 3.23 18.38 -38.82
N ILE A 94 3.72 17.16 -38.66
CA ILE A 94 5.02 16.94 -38.02
C ILE A 94 6.08 17.57 -38.92
N SER A 95 6.62 18.70 -38.50
CA SER A 95 7.74 19.32 -39.17
C SER A 95 9.03 18.49 -38.93
N THR A 96 10.07 18.78 -39.65
CA THR A 96 11.40 18.15 -39.45
C THR A 96 12.10 18.52 -38.17
N ASN A 97 11.37 19.12 -37.22
CA ASN A 97 11.84 19.53 -35.89
C ASN A 97 11.98 18.34 -34.95
N GLU A 98 12.65 18.57 -33.84
CA GLU A 98 12.77 17.62 -32.76
C GLU A 98 11.38 17.19 -32.24
N VAL A 99 11.18 15.90 -32.08
CA VAL A 99 9.99 15.31 -31.49
C VAL A 99 10.41 14.71 -30.16
N VAL A 100 9.75 15.13 -29.08
CA VAL A 100 9.92 14.53 -27.75
C VAL A 100 8.64 13.79 -27.40
N ALA A 101 8.76 12.51 -27.04
CA ALA A 101 7.65 11.68 -26.63
C ALA A 101 7.85 11.16 -25.21
N VAL A 102 6.78 11.08 -24.43
CA VAL A 102 6.80 10.63 -23.03
C VAL A 102 5.64 9.66 -22.78
N TYR A 103 5.95 8.50 -22.27
CA TYR A 103 4.97 7.53 -21.76
C TYR A 103 5.06 7.43 -20.25
N PRO A 104 3.94 7.32 -19.53
CA PRO A 104 2.56 7.46 -20.00
C PRO A 104 2.19 8.93 -20.30
N TYR A 105 1.10 9.14 -20.99
CA TYR A 105 0.52 10.48 -21.18
C TYR A 105 0.10 11.10 -19.85
N ASN A 106 0.48 12.36 -19.67
CA ASN A 106 -0.05 13.18 -18.57
C ASN A 106 -0.17 14.63 -19.08
N ALA A 107 -1.37 15.20 -18.97
CA ALA A 107 -1.64 16.56 -19.44
C ALA A 107 -0.78 17.64 -18.74
N GLY A 108 -0.29 17.35 -17.53
CA GLY A 108 0.57 18.25 -16.77
C GLY A 108 2.07 18.19 -17.12
N TYR A 109 2.49 17.35 -18.05
CA TYR A 109 3.90 17.34 -18.47
C TYR A 109 4.21 18.60 -19.29
N CYS A 110 5.36 19.21 -19.00
CA CYS A 110 5.85 20.41 -19.64
C CYS A 110 7.27 20.22 -20.12
N ILE A 111 7.59 20.81 -21.28
CA ILE A 111 8.93 20.79 -21.87
C ILE A 111 9.55 22.20 -21.81
N ASP A 112 10.84 22.27 -21.53
CA ASP A 112 11.69 23.42 -21.83
C ASP A 112 12.68 23.04 -22.92
N ALA A 113 12.41 23.47 -24.15
CA ALA A 113 13.21 23.13 -25.31
C ALA A 113 14.59 23.81 -25.28
N SER A 114 14.76 24.94 -24.56
CA SER A 114 16.04 25.65 -24.44
C SER A 114 17.04 24.88 -23.59
N ASP A 115 16.56 24.29 -22.50
CA ASP A 115 17.38 23.52 -21.53
C ASP A 115 17.33 22.02 -21.78
N LYS A 116 16.53 21.59 -22.76
CA LYS A 116 16.28 20.16 -23.07
C LYS A 116 15.76 19.40 -21.86
N THR A 117 14.87 20.01 -21.10
CA THR A 117 14.27 19.41 -19.91
C THR A 117 12.79 19.18 -20.07
N LEU A 118 12.30 18.20 -19.33
CA LEU A 118 10.91 17.78 -19.30
C LEU A 118 10.49 17.58 -17.86
N SER A 119 9.40 18.22 -17.42
CA SER A 119 8.81 17.98 -16.12
C SER A 119 7.90 16.75 -16.17
N VAL A 120 8.15 15.79 -15.30
CA VAL A 120 7.38 14.54 -15.17
C VAL A 120 7.03 14.27 -13.72
N ARG A 121 6.17 13.26 -13.49
CA ARG A 121 5.82 12.82 -12.13
C ARG A 121 5.96 11.31 -12.01
N ILE A 122 6.75 10.86 -11.05
CA ILE A 122 6.79 9.45 -10.64
C ILE A 122 5.66 9.23 -9.63
N PRO A 123 4.72 8.29 -9.88
CA PRO A 123 3.58 8.08 -8.98
C PRO A 123 4.02 7.49 -7.65
N ALA A 124 3.53 8.09 -6.56
CA ALA A 124 3.70 7.58 -5.20
C ALA A 124 2.86 6.34 -4.92
N THR A 125 1.70 6.24 -5.57
CA THR A 125 0.86 5.05 -5.54
C THR A 125 0.95 4.36 -6.89
N GLN A 126 1.40 3.13 -6.87
CA GLN A 126 1.53 2.26 -8.03
C GLN A 126 0.63 1.05 -7.87
N ARG A 127 0.20 0.45 -8.96
CA ARG A 127 -0.62 -0.76 -8.92
C ARG A 127 0.25 -2.00 -9.05
N TYR A 128 -0.11 -3.05 -8.33
CA TYR A 128 0.48 -4.36 -8.54
C TYR A 128 0.08 -4.90 -9.92
N GLU A 129 1.08 -5.45 -10.62
CA GLU A 129 0.88 -6.22 -11.84
C GLU A 129 1.68 -7.53 -11.72
N ASN A 130 1.05 -8.65 -12.06
CA ASN A 130 1.69 -9.95 -11.91
C ASN A 130 2.89 -10.09 -12.85
N GLY A 131 4.06 -10.31 -12.28
CA GLY A 131 5.31 -10.46 -13.03
C GLY A 131 5.91 -9.16 -13.56
N SER A 132 5.28 -8.00 -13.30
CA SER A 132 5.69 -6.70 -13.82
C SER A 132 5.45 -5.57 -12.83
N TYR A 133 5.79 -4.34 -13.20
CA TYR A 133 5.30 -3.13 -12.56
C TYR A 133 3.95 -2.70 -13.15
N GLY A 134 3.19 -1.94 -12.38
CA GLY A 134 1.88 -1.46 -12.79
C GLY A 134 1.91 -0.53 -14.02
N ILE A 135 0.87 -0.61 -14.81
CA ILE A 135 0.68 0.27 -15.97
C ILE A 135 0.78 1.73 -15.53
N GLY A 136 1.53 2.52 -16.27
CA GLY A 136 1.71 3.96 -16.00
C GLY A 136 2.71 4.30 -14.89
N ALA A 137 3.32 3.34 -14.21
CA ALA A 137 4.31 3.62 -13.18
C ALA A 137 5.67 4.02 -13.76
N ASN A 138 6.09 3.41 -14.87
CA ASN A 138 7.39 3.65 -15.48
C ASN A 138 7.34 4.80 -16.48
N ILE A 139 8.19 5.80 -16.27
CA ILE A 139 8.35 6.93 -17.18
C ILE A 139 9.37 6.54 -18.26
N MET A 140 8.96 6.70 -19.52
CA MET A 140 9.83 6.47 -20.67
C MET A 140 9.82 7.68 -21.58
N VAL A 141 10.98 8.03 -22.11
CA VAL A 141 11.18 9.25 -22.89
C VAL A 141 11.91 8.90 -24.20
N SER A 142 11.52 9.58 -25.28
CA SER A 142 12.24 9.59 -26.54
C SER A 142 12.43 11.03 -27.00
N ALA A 143 13.60 11.35 -27.54
CA ALA A 143 13.86 12.60 -28.22
C ALA A 143 14.64 12.34 -29.50
N GLY A 144 14.22 12.93 -30.61
CA GLY A 144 14.87 12.74 -31.90
C GLY A 144 14.19 13.54 -33.00
N THR A 145 14.69 13.42 -34.19
CA THR A 145 14.11 14.03 -35.41
C THR A 145 13.46 12.95 -36.26
N GLY A 146 12.30 13.27 -36.83
CA GLY A 146 11.59 12.35 -37.70
C GLY A 146 10.37 11.70 -37.03
N ARG A 147 9.91 10.59 -37.63
CA ARG A 147 8.66 9.91 -37.26
C ARG A 147 8.85 8.62 -36.47
N ASP A 148 10.10 8.23 -36.26
CA ASP A 148 10.42 7.01 -35.51
C ASP A 148 10.77 7.38 -34.07
N ILE A 149 10.01 6.87 -33.12
CA ILE A 149 10.13 7.11 -31.68
C ILE A 149 10.66 5.83 -31.04
N SER A 150 11.78 5.92 -30.33
CA SER A 150 12.30 4.84 -29.50
C SER A 150 12.32 5.26 -28.03
N LEU A 151 11.37 4.75 -27.26
CA LEU A 151 11.20 5.09 -25.84
C LEU A 151 12.26 4.41 -24.98
N LYS A 152 12.87 5.19 -24.09
CA LYS A 152 13.89 4.75 -23.12
C LYS A 152 13.37 4.99 -21.71
N SER A 153 13.47 4.00 -20.84
CA SER A 153 13.15 4.20 -19.42
C SER A 153 14.09 5.22 -18.79
N VAL A 154 13.53 6.10 -17.95
CA VAL A 154 14.31 7.04 -17.14
C VAL A 154 14.29 6.66 -15.65
N CYS A 155 13.49 5.66 -15.27
CA CYS A 155 13.40 5.11 -13.93
C CYS A 155 14.26 3.84 -13.77
N GLY A 156 14.41 3.40 -12.54
CA GLY A 156 14.90 2.08 -12.15
C GLY A 156 13.88 1.34 -11.28
N TRP A 157 14.17 0.09 -10.93
CA TRP A 157 13.21 -0.77 -10.25
C TRP A 157 13.82 -1.52 -9.08
N ILE A 158 13.03 -1.70 -8.03
CA ILE A 158 13.30 -2.69 -6.98
C ILE A 158 12.31 -3.84 -7.15
N LYS A 159 12.82 -5.07 -7.20
CA LYS A 159 12.04 -6.30 -7.21
C LYS A 159 12.10 -6.94 -5.84
N LEU A 160 11.00 -6.83 -5.08
CA LEU A 160 10.79 -7.58 -3.85
C LEU A 160 10.21 -8.95 -4.17
N GLN A 161 10.62 -9.98 -3.45
CA GLN A 161 10.09 -11.34 -3.55
C GLN A 161 9.63 -11.82 -2.18
N LEU A 162 8.36 -12.21 -2.09
CA LEU A 162 7.77 -12.72 -0.85
C LEU A 162 7.30 -14.16 -1.03
N THR A 163 7.58 -15.00 -0.03
CA THR A 163 6.97 -16.32 0.17
C THR A 163 6.13 -16.33 1.43
N GLY A 164 5.43 -17.41 1.72
CA GLY A 164 4.66 -17.58 2.95
C GLY A 164 3.18 -17.78 2.71
N SER A 165 2.37 -17.38 3.66
CA SER A 165 0.91 -17.44 3.61
C SER A 165 0.31 -16.06 3.84
N GLY A 166 -0.92 -15.85 3.36
CA GLY A 166 -1.62 -14.59 3.47
C GLY A 166 -1.94 -13.97 2.11
N LYS A 167 -2.71 -12.91 2.12
CA LYS A 167 -3.18 -12.21 0.93
C LYS A 167 -2.78 -10.75 1.04
N VAL A 168 -1.68 -10.37 0.41
CA VAL A 168 -1.08 -9.03 0.48
C VAL A 168 -1.95 -8.03 -0.26
N THR A 169 -2.46 -7.02 0.43
CA THR A 169 -3.28 -5.95 -0.14
C THR A 169 -2.48 -4.69 -0.43
N LYS A 170 -1.35 -4.52 0.25
CA LYS A 170 -0.50 -3.33 0.10
C LYS A 170 0.94 -3.64 0.46
N VAL A 171 1.87 -3.08 -0.31
CA VAL A 171 3.29 -3.06 0.07
C VAL A 171 3.80 -1.62 -0.02
N THR A 172 4.51 -1.14 1.01
CA THR A 172 5.18 0.16 0.98
C THR A 172 6.69 0.01 0.98
N LEU A 173 7.35 0.97 0.33
CA LEU A 173 8.81 1.08 0.28
C LEU A 173 9.22 2.49 0.66
N ARG A 174 10.20 2.61 1.56
CA ARG A 174 10.77 3.87 2.03
C ARG A 174 12.28 3.75 2.19
N GLY A 175 13.01 4.82 1.89
CA GLY A 175 14.42 4.96 2.25
C GLY A 175 14.61 5.19 3.75
N ASN A 176 15.72 4.73 4.30
CA ASN A 176 15.98 4.82 5.74
C ASN A 176 16.59 6.16 6.19
N ASP A 177 16.98 7.01 5.25
CA ASP A 177 17.46 8.39 5.49
C ASP A 177 16.45 9.43 5.04
N ASP A 178 15.19 9.01 4.90
CA ASP A 178 14.08 9.88 4.56
C ASP A 178 14.21 10.49 3.14
N GLU A 179 14.83 9.73 2.24
CA GLU A 179 15.05 10.13 0.85
C GLU A 179 13.72 10.33 0.12
N GLN A 180 13.66 11.34 -0.73
CA GLN A 180 12.56 11.47 -1.70
C GLN A 180 12.73 10.38 -2.77
N ILE A 181 11.67 9.64 -3.08
CA ILE A 181 11.72 8.50 -4.00
C ILE A 181 10.71 8.57 -5.15
N ALA A 182 9.74 9.47 -5.05
CA ALA A 182 8.73 9.71 -6.07
C ALA A 182 8.30 11.18 -6.07
N GLY A 183 7.31 11.56 -6.88
CA GLY A 183 6.81 12.91 -7.02
C GLY A 183 7.31 13.62 -8.27
N LEU A 184 7.37 14.94 -8.25
CA LEU A 184 7.83 15.74 -9.38
C LEU A 184 9.31 15.51 -9.65
N ALA A 185 9.64 15.41 -10.93
CA ALA A 185 10.99 15.21 -11.40
C ALA A 185 11.24 15.96 -12.71
N THR A 186 12.49 16.28 -12.97
CA THR A 186 12.96 16.80 -14.25
C THR A 186 13.78 15.73 -14.96
N VAL A 187 13.44 15.47 -16.21
CA VAL A 187 14.23 14.63 -17.12
C VAL A 187 14.98 15.52 -18.09
N ASN A 188 16.29 15.35 -18.18
CA ASN A 188 17.06 15.89 -19.29
C ASN A 188 16.95 14.90 -20.45
N TYR A 189 16.24 15.25 -21.53
CA TYR A 189 15.99 14.34 -22.63
C TYR A 189 17.16 14.27 -23.65
N ALA A 190 18.27 14.99 -23.41
CA ALA A 190 19.49 14.82 -24.19
C ALA A 190 20.32 13.60 -23.72
N ASP A 191 20.31 13.29 -22.42
CA ASP A 191 21.05 12.17 -21.83
C ASP A 191 20.16 11.20 -21.03
N TYR A 192 18.85 11.49 -20.93
CA TYR A 192 17.85 10.71 -20.21
C TYR A 192 18.09 10.62 -18.69
N SER A 193 18.85 11.56 -18.13
CA SER A 193 19.02 11.67 -16.69
C SER A 193 17.73 12.21 -16.05
N LEU A 194 17.38 11.67 -14.86
CA LEU A 194 16.23 12.07 -14.08
C LEU A 194 16.68 12.57 -12.72
N SER A 195 16.14 13.72 -12.31
CA SER A 195 16.37 14.32 -11.00
C SER A 195 15.05 14.68 -10.33
N LEU A 196 14.83 14.21 -9.11
CA LEU A 196 13.67 14.61 -8.30
C LEU A 196 13.77 16.09 -7.94
N ILE A 197 12.64 16.79 -8.00
CA ILE A 197 12.56 18.20 -7.62
C ILE A 197 12.33 18.25 -6.11
N ALA A 198 13.34 18.78 -5.40
CA ALA A 198 13.22 19.01 -3.97
C ALA A 198 12.28 20.21 -3.70
N ASP A 199 11.45 20.10 -2.67
CA ASP A 199 10.66 21.22 -2.08
C ASP A 199 9.54 21.82 -2.92
N GLY A 200 9.06 21.20 -3.99
CA GLY A 200 7.89 21.71 -4.74
C GLY A 200 8.06 23.14 -5.30
N LEU A 201 9.30 23.64 -5.40
CA LEU A 201 9.64 24.95 -5.92
C LEU A 201 9.82 24.96 -7.45
N GLY A 202 9.64 23.84 -8.12
CA GLY A 202 9.51 23.80 -9.57
C GLY A 202 8.18 24.41 -10.00
N ASN A 203 8.14 25.13 -11.13
CA ASN A 203 6.90 25.60 -11.74
C ASN A 203 5.90 24.44 -11.78
N ALA A 204 4.87 24.53 -10.95
CA ALA A 204 3.84 23.50 -10.86
C ALA A 204 3.23 23.34 -12.23
N ALA A 205 3.52 22.23 -12.90
CA ALA A 205 2.69 21.78 -13.99
C ALA A 205 1.29 21.63 -13.43
N ALA A 206 0.33 22.32 -14.05
CA ALA A 206 -1.05 22.34 -13.60
C ALA A 206 -1.53 20.93 -13.31
N ASP A 207 -2.26 20.79 -12.21
CA ASP A 207 -2.84 19.53 -11.72
C ASP A 207 -3.56 18.77 -12.84
N GLY A 208 -2.89 17.79 -13.40
CA GLY A 208 -3.47 16.86 -14.37
C GLY A 208 -3.90 15.60 -13.62
N GLU A 209 -5.18 15.27 -13.65
CA GLU A 209 -5.72 14.05 -13.10
C GLU A 209 -5.04 12.81 -13.69
N VAL A 210 -4.26 12.12 -12.88
CA VAL A 210 -3.93 10.72 -13.10
C VAL A 210 -4.74 9.93 -12.08
N GLY A 211 -5.91 9.41 -12.50
CA GLY A 211 -6.72 8.51 -11.68
C GLY A 211 -7.43 9.15 -10.50
N GLY A 212 -8.02 10.34 -10.67
CA GLY A 212 -9.20 10.75 -9.89
C GLY A 212 -9.02 11.11 -8.43
N THR A 213 -7.83 11.54 -7.97
CA THR A 213 -7.70 12.17 -6.65
C THR A 213 -6.66 13.28 -6.72
N LEU A 214 -7.14 14.52 -6.57
CA LEU A 214 -6.29 15.69 -6.31
C LEU A 214 -5.59 15.47 -4.96
N VAL A 215 -4.38 14.99 -4.97
CA VAL A 215 -3.52 15.05 -3.80
C VAL A 215 -2.90 16.42 -3.77
N ASN A 216 -3.17 17.17 -2.71
CA ASN A 216 -2.62 18.50 -2.48
C ASN A 216 -1.12 18.36 -2.18
N ASP A 217 -0.28 18.60 -3.17
CA ASP A 217 1.07 18.09 -3.28
C ASP A 217 2.11 19.05 -2.72
N ARG A 218 2.07 19.22 -1.43
CA ARG A 218 3.22 19.78 -0.68
C ARG A 218 4.09 18.70 -0.06
N ASP A 219 3.69 17.45 -0.21
CA ASP A 219 4.36 16.36 0.48
C ASP A 219 5.40 15.73 -0.44
N TYR A 220 6.66 15.84 -0.01
CA TYR A 220 7.75 14.98 -0.45
C TYR A 220 7.28 13.55 -0.45
N VAL A 221 7.37 12.92 -1.59
CA VAL A 221 7.01 11.52 -1.66
C VAL A 221 8.22 10.70 -1.25
N ARG A 222 8.25 10.34 0.02
CA ARG A 222 9.30 9.55 0.66
C ARG A 222 8.92 8.08 0.83
N GLU A 223 7.72 7.74 0.40
CA GLU A 223 7.19 6.37 0.43
C GLU A 223 6.45 6.08 -0.86
N ILE A 224 6.75 4.95 -1.49
CA ILE A 224 5.94 4.41 -2.58
C ILE A 224 5.02 3.33 -2.00
N THR A 225 3.75 3.44 -2.32
CA THR A 225 2.74 2.43 -2.03
C THR A 225 2.44 1.62 -3.28
N LEU A 226 2.59 0.32 -3.21
CA LEU A 226 2.11 -0.62 -4.20
C LEU A 226 0.73 -1.14 -3.75
N ASP A 227 -0.31 -0.72 -4.46
CA ASP A 227 -1.69 -1.14 -4.22
C ASP A 227 -1.93 -2.49 -4.91
N CYS A 228 -2.25 -3.50 -4.12
CA CYS A 228 -2.51 -4.86 -4.59
C CYS A 228 -4.02 -5.15 -4.77
N GLY A 229 -4.88 -4.14 -4.74
CA GLY A 229 -6.32 -4.26 -4.95
C GLY A 229 -6.99 -5.22 -3.97
N GLU A 230 -7.71 -6.21 -4.52
CA GLU A 230 -8.36 -7.27 -3.73
C GLU A 230 -7.37 -8.20 -2.99
N GLY A 231 -6.08 -8.00 -3.22
CA GLY A 231 -4.97 -8.72 -2.59
C GLY A 231 -4.36 -9.84 -3.45
N VAL A 232 -3.08 -10.06 -3.23
CA VAL A 232 -2.23 -11.03 -3.91
C VAL A 232 -1.89 -12.15 -2.96
N ALA A 233 -2.34 -13.36 -3.26
CA ALA A 233 -2.06 -14.53 -2.43
C ALA A 233 -0.57 -14.89 -2.50
N LEU A 234 0.07 -15.05 -1.34
CA LEU A 234 1.42 -15.59 -1.24
C LEU A 234 1.41 -17.11 -1.36
N ASN A 235 2.53 -17.66 -1.75
CA ASN A 235 2.75 -19.11 -1.82
C ASN A 235 4.02 -19.45 -1.00
N ALA A 236 3.95 -20.53 -0.22
CA ALA A 236 5.06 -20.91 0.64
C ALA A 236 6.30 -21.36 -0.15
N ASP A 237 6.12 -21.98 -1.31
CA ASP A 237 7.19 -22.61 -2.08
C ASP A 237 7.64 -21.75 -3.28
N THR A 238 6.78 -20.87 -3.78
CA THR A 238 7.04 -20.08 -4.99
C THR A 238 7.00 -18.58 -4.66
N PRO A 239 8.11 -17.86 -4.83
CA PRO A 239 8.15 -16.43 -4.55
C PRO A 239 7.19 -15.63 -5.43
N THR A 240 6.42 -14.75 -4.82
CA THR A 240 5.60 -13.74 -5.49
C THR A 240 6.42 -12.46 -5.62
N ALA A 241 6.51 -11.91 -6.83
CA ALA A 241 7.30 -10.71 -7.10
C ALA A 241 6.45 -9.44 -7.05
N PHE A 242 6.97 -8.40 -6.40
CA PHE A 242 6.39 -7.06 -6.31
C PHE A 242 7.42 -6.06 -6.84
N TYR A 243 7.04 -5.23 -7.82
CA TYR A 243 7.95 -4.30 -8.46
C TYR A 243 7.61 -2.86 -8.09
N PHE A 244 8.62 -2.11 -7.66
CA PHE A 244 8.54 -0.68 -7.40
C PHE A 244 9.34 0.09 -8.45
N VAL A 245 8.72 1.09 -9.05
CA VAL A 245 9.35 2.02 -9.98
C VAL A 245 9.72 3.28 -9.23
N LEU A 246 10.98 3.71 -9.31
CA LEU A 246 11.45 4.89 -8.60
C LEU A 246 12.55 5.63 -9.36
N ALA A 247 12.86 6.82 -8.91
CA ALA A 247 13.99 7.59 -9.44
C ALA A 247 15.32 6.85 -9.20
N PRO A 248 16.25 6.89 -10.17
CA PRO A 248 17.60 6.40 -9.96
C PRO A 248 18.27 7.17 -8.82
N GLN A 249 18.73 6.44 -7.80
CA GLN A 249 19.45 7.00 -6.66
C GLN A 249 20.12 5.92 -5.82
N THR A 250 20.93 6.34 -4.84
CA THR A 250 21.56 5.43 -3.87
C THR A 250 20.95 5.66 -2.49
N PHE A 251 20.46 4.60 -1.87
CA PHE A 251 20.00 4.56 -0.48
C PHE A 251 21.16 4.14 0.40
N GLU A 252 21.93 5.10 0.91
CA GLU A 252 23.15 4.82 1.68
C GLU A 252 22.88 4.06 2.98
N LYS A 253 21.72 4.29 3.61
CA LYS A 253 21.29 3.60 4.83
C LYS A 253 20.29 2.47 4.57
N GLY A 254 20.13 2.08 3.30
CA GLY A 254 19.19 1.04 2.89
C GLY A 254 17.74 1.47 2.89
N ILE A 255 16.85 0.49 2.89
CA ILE A 255 15.40 0.70 2.74
C ILE A 255 14.61 -0.08 3.79
N THR A 256 13.39 0.36 4.02
CA THR A 256 12.37 -0.35 4.80
C THR A 256 11.19 -0.66 3.91
N ILE A 257 10.70 -1.90 4.01
CA ILE A 257 9.52 -2.41 3.32
C ILE A 257 8.51 -2.85 4.35
N THR A 258 7.23 -2.48 4.14
CA THR A 258 6.11 -2.99 4.94
C THR A 258 5.08 -3.62 4.02
N ALA A 259 4.79 -4.89 4.21
CA ALA A 259 3.71 -5.62 3.54
C ALA A 259 2.53 -5.78 4.50
N MET A 260 1.31 -5.56 3.99
CA MET A 260 0.05 -5.68 4.75
C MET A 260 -0.86 -6.68 4.05
N CYS A 261 -1.50 -7.55 4.84
CA CYS A 261 -2.49 -8.51 4.37
C CYS A 261 -3.93 -8.06 4.62
N ASP A 262 -4.88 -8.74 3.99
CA ASP A 262 -6.33 -8.47 4.08
C ASP A 262 -6.92 -8.79 5.47
N ASP A 263 -6.24 -9.61 6.26
CA ASP A 263 -6.57 -9.92 7.66
C ASP A 263 -6.10 -8.84 8.65
N GLY A 264 -5.40 -7.79 8.18
CA GLY A 264 -4.85 -6.70 8.97
C GLY A 264 -3.45 -6.98 9.52
N THR A 265 -2.89 -8.14 9.28
CA THR A 265 -1.49 -8.43 9.66
C THR A 265 -0.53 -7.65 8.79
N ARG A 266 0.66 -7.40 9.33
CA ARG A 266 1.73 -6.74 8.61
C ARG A 266 3.07 -7.41 8.86
N MET A 267 4.00 -7.21 7.96
CA MET A 267 5.41 -7.51 8.14
C MET A 267 6.21 -6.26 7.77
N THR A 268 7.15 -5.88 8.63
CA THR A 268 8.12 -4.82 8.32
C THR A 268 9.52 -5.41 8.33
N LYS A 269 10.27 -5.22 7.25
CA LYS A 269 11.67 -5.62 7.11
C LYS A 269 12.49 -4.43 6.67
N SER A 270 13.65 -4.26 7.27
CA SER A 270 14.59 -3.18 6.97
C SER A 270 15.99 -3.74 6.72
N THR A 271 16.71 -3.15 5.81
CA THR A 271 18.15 -3.39 5.61
C THR A 271 18.92 -2.09 5.76
N SER A 272 20.09 -2.14 6.36
CA SER A 272 21.03 -1.01 6.43
C SER A 272 22.09 -1.04 5.31
N ASN A 273 22.06 -2.05 4.44
CA ASN A 273 22.98 -2.14 3.34
C ASN A 273 22.66 -1.06 2.29
N SER A 274 23.69 -0.40 1.77
CA SER A 274 23.54 0.54 0.66
C SER A 274 22.93 -0.16 -0.56
N ILE A 275 21.93 0.47 -1.18
CA ILE A 275 21.25 -0.01 -2.38
C ILE A 275 21.28 1.08 -3.42
N THR A 276 21.86 0.80 -4.58
CA THR A 276 21.87 1.71 -5.73
C THR A 276 20.85 1.25 -6.76
N VAL A 277 19.91 2.13 -7.09
CA VAL A 277 18.96 1.96 -8.17
C VAL A 277 19.45 2.77 -9.36
N GLU A 278 19.81 2.09 -10.43
CA GLU A 278 20.25 2.71 -11.67
C GLU A 278 19.11 2.77 -12.68
N ARG A 279 19.19 3.74 -13.59
CA ARG A 279 18.26 3.87 -14.71
C ARG A 279 18.23 2.56 -15.53
N ASN A 280 17.02 2.11 -15.82
CA ASN A 280 16.78 0.92 -16.65
C ASN A 280 17.36 -0.40 -16.07
N HIS A 281 17.55 -0.46 -14.74
CA HIS A 281 18.01 -1.65 -14.03
C HIS A 281 17.03 -2.11 -12.97
N ILE A 282 16.93 -3.44 -12.80
CA ILE A 282 16.17 -4.08 -11.73
C ILE A 282 17.14 -4.46 -10.62
N VAL A 283 16.89 -3.98 -9.42
CA VAL A 283 17.59 -4.41 -8.20
C VAL A 283 16.76 -5.53 -7.56
N PRO A 284 17.19 -6.80 -7.68
CA PRO A 284 16.49 -7.90 -7.04
C PRO A 284 16.83 -7.91 -5.54
N MET A 285 15.79 -7.98 -4.71
CA MET A 285 15.94 -8.25 -3.28
C MET A 285 15.95 -9.76 -3.03
N GLU A 286 16.61 -10.18 -1.97
CA GLU A 286 16.50 -11.56 -1.50
C GLU A 286 15.05 -11.90 -1.19
N THR A 287 14.69 -13.17 -1.39
CA THR A 287 13.34 -13.65 -1.04
C THR A 287 13.14 -13.60 0.46
N ILE A 288 12.05 -13.02 0.90
CA ILE A 288 11.67 -12.85 2.29
C ILE A 288 10.43 -13.69 2.56
N GLU A 289 10.46 -14.51 3.60
CA GLU A 289 9.25 -15.16 4.10
C GLU A 289 8.39 -14.13 4.84
N TYR A 290 7.11 -14.04 4.48
CA TYR A 290 6.14 -13.21 5.16
C TYR A 290 5.85 -13.79 6.54
N GLU A 291 6.26 -13.07 7.56
CA GLU A 291 5.96 -13.36 8.96
C GLU A 291 5.04 -12.26 9.48
N SER A 292 3.82 -12.62 9.83
CA SER A 292 2.86 -11.66 10.39
C SER A 292 3.36 -11.10 11.72
N THR A 293 3.26 -9.80 11.84
CA THR A 293 3.52 -9.08 13.09
C THR A 293 2.39 -8.10 13.36
N TYR A 294 2.16 -7.83 14.63
CA TYR A 294 1.13 -6.93 15.09
C TYR A 294 1.73 -5.68 15.74
N SER A 295 0.99 -4.60 15.70
CA SER A 295 1.27 -3.36 16.43
C SER A 295 0.09 -3.02 17.31
N VAL A 296 0.33 -2.17 18.32
CA VAL A 296 -0.77 -1.66 19.16
C VAL A 296 -1.81 -0.94 18.30
N GLY A 297 -3.07 -1.33 18.45
CA GLY A 297 -4.20 -0.86 17.68
C GLY A 297 -4.58 -1.75 16.50
N ASP A 298 -3.79 -2.75 16.13
CA ASP A 298 -4.15 -3.67 15.06
C ASP A 298 -5.30 -4.60 15.48
N LEU A 299 -6.11 -4.98 14.50
CA LEU A 299 -7.12 -6.01 14.67
C LEU A 299 -6.45 -7.39 14.63
N TYR A 300 -6.59 -8.17 15.69
CA TYR A 300 -6.29 -9.59 15.70
C TYR A 300 -7.57 -10.38 15.44
N ASN A 301 -7.55 -11.30 14.49
CA ASN A 301 -8.70 -12.12 14.12
C ASN A 301 -8.25 -13.50 13.59
N GLU A 302 -7.72 -14.34 14.47
CA GLU A 302 -7.22 -15.65 14.11
C GLU A 302 -7.82 -16.73 15.03
N ASN A 303 -7.98 -17.95 14.52
CA ASN A 303 -8.42 -19.13 15.27
C ASN A 303 -9.74 -18.93 16.06
N GLY A 304 -10.62 -18.06 15.56
CA GLY A 304 -11.88 -17.74 16.22
C GLY A 304 -11.75 -16.77 17.41
N VAL A 305 -10.56 -16.22 17.62
CA VAL A 305 -10.30 -15.19 18.64
C VAL A 305 -10.17 -13.84 17.94
N LYS A 306 -11.01 -12.86 18.35
CA LYS A 306 -11.02 -11.52 17.77
C LYS A 306 -10.89 -10.46 18.85
N GLY A 307 -9.93 -9.55 18.70
CA GLY A 307 -9.69 -8.43 19.62
C GLY A 307 -8.77 -7.38 19.02
N ILE A 308 -8.50 -6.32 19.78
CA ILE A 308 -7.54 -5.27 19.39
C ILE A 308 -6.27 -5.43 20.20
N VAL A 309 -5.13 -5.39 19.52
CA VAL A 309 -3.81 -5.49 20.13
C VAL A 309 -3.54 -4.25 20.99
N PHE A 310 -3.18 -4.47 22.26
CA PHE A 310 -2.80 -3.38 23.17
C PHE A 310 -1.38 -3.52 23.74
N LEU A 311 -0.79 -4.70 23.66
CA LEU A 311 0.58 -4.97 24.07
C LEU A 311 1.24 -5.87 23.03
N VAL A 312 2.46 -5.55 22.63
CA VAL A 312 3.26 -6.35 21.70
C VAL A 312 4.57 -6.77 22.35
N GLU A 313 4.99 -7.98 22.07
CA GLU A 313 6.22 -8.61 22.51
C GLU A 313 6.93 -9.23 21.31
N GLU A 314 8.22 -9.48 21.40
CA GLU A 314 9.03 -10.13 20.35
C GLU A 314 8.82 -9.51 18.95
N ASN A 315 8.92 -8.17 18.86
CA ASN A 315 8.73 -7.41 17.62
C ASN A 315 7.36 -7.61 16.97
N GLY A 316 6.32 -7.83 17.78
CA GLY A 316 4.95 -7.94 17.31
C GLY A 316 4.51 -9.37 16.96
N LYS A 317 5.32 -10.39 17.21
CA LYS A 317 4.94 -11.80 16.99
C LYS A 317 4.02 -12.34 18.07
N HIS A 318 4.16 -11.81 19.28
CA HIS A 318 3.36 -12.16 20.47
C HIS A 318 2.88 -10.91 21.15
N GLY A 319 1.87 -11.06 22.00
CA GLY A 319 1.36 -9.96 22.77
C GLY A 319 0.02 -10.25 23.41
N LYS A 320 -0.73 -9.18 23.64
CA LYS A 320 -2.06 -9.25 24.26
C LYS A 320 -3.06 -8.43 23.49
N ILE A 321 -4.26 -9.00 23.39
CA ILE A 321 -5.42 -8.36 22.77
C ILE A 321 -6.52 -8.15 23.81
N VAL A 322 -7.30 -7.11 23.61
CA VAL A 322 -8.48 -6.79 24.39
C VAL A 322 -9.75 -7.13 23.61
N SER A 323 -10.76 -7.62 24.32
CA SER A 323 -12.04 -8.02 23.74
C SER A 323 -12.78 -6.84 23.06
N MET A 324 -13.51 -7.15 21.99
CA MET A 324 -14.33 -6.19 21.24
C MET A 324 -15.54 -5.66 22.02
N LYS A 325 -15.91 -6.34 23.10
CA LYS A 325 -17.10 -6.01 23.91
C LYS A 325 -16.72 -5.62 25.33
N GLU A 326 -17.40 -4.62 25.85
CA GLU A 326 -17.38 -4.24 27.26
C GLU A 326 -18.45 -5.00 28.02
N SER A 327 -18.14 -5.41 29.21
CA SER A 327 -19.08 -6.01 30.16
C SER A 327 -19.22 -5.12 31.40
N TYR A 328 -20.43 -5.07 31.97
CA TYR A 328 -20.73 -4.35 33.21
C TYR A 328 -21.50 -5.26 34.14
N GLY A 329 -20.99 -5.47 35.36
CA GLY A 329 -21.60 -6.41 36.28
C GLY A 329 -20.84 -6.57 37.59
N TYR A 330 -21.19 -7.61 38.33
CA TYR A 330 -20.47 -7.98 39.55
C TYR A 330 -19.24 -8.79 39.24
N TYR A 331 -18.12 -8.52 39.92
CA TYR A 331 -16.95 -9.39 39.81
C TYR A 331 -17.33 -10.80 40.30
N GLY A 332 -17.98 -10.90 41.47
CA GLY A 332 -18.36 -12.16 42.10
C GLY A 332 -17.18 -12.87 42.81
N TYR A 333 -17.39 -14.10 43.24
CA TYR A 333 -16.38 -14.96 43.83
C TYR A 333 -15.74 -14.48 45.14
N ASP A 334 -16.48 -13.71 45.99
CA ASP A 334 -15.97 -13.06 47.21
C ASP A 334 -15.10 -13.95 48.10
N SER A 335 -15.47 -15.22 48.27
CA SER A 335 -14.70 -16.16 49.10
C SER A 335 -13.40 -16.64 48.49
N TYR A 336 -13.22 -16.47 47.18
CA TYR A 336 -12.06 -17.02 46.45
C TYR A 336 -11.05 -15.95 46.00
N VAL A 337 -11.40 -14.68 46.01
CA VAL A 337 -10.51 -13.59 45.53
C VAL A 337 -9.16 -13.49 46.24
N ARG A 338 -9.06 -14.09 47.45
CA ARG A 338 -7.77 -14.18 48.19
C ARG A 338 -6.68 -14.89 47.44
N SER A 339 -7.02 -15.79 46.50
CA SER A 339 -6.09 -16.52 45.68
C SER A 339 -5.51 -15.67 44.54
N CYS A 340 -6.18 -14.59 44.13
CA CYS A 340 -5.83 -13.72 43.03
C CYS A 340 -4.72 -12.71 43.38
N LYS A 341 -3.49 -13.18 43.54
CA LYS A 341 -2.36 -12.37 44.03
C LYS A 341 -1.39 -11.92 42.95
N ASN A 342 -1.56 -12.40 41.72
CA ASN A 342 -0.65 -12.07 40.65
C ASN A 342 -0.92 -10.64 40.14
N LEU A 343 0.13 -9.82 40.11
CA LEU A 343 0.04 -8.42 39.66
C LEU A 343 0.23 -8.28 38.16
N ASP A 344 0.89 -9.27 37.51
CA ASP A 344 1.41 -9.20 36.15
C ASP A 344 0.65 -10.07 35.15
N ASN A 345 -0.06 -11.10 35.64
CA ASN A 345 -0.72 -12.08 34.78
C ASN A 345 -2.11 -12.47 35.31
N GLY A 346 -3.14 -12.00 34.64
CA GLY A 346 -4.53 -12.26 34.99
C GLY A 346 -4.99 -13.69 34.71
N LEU A 347 -4.33 -14.39 33.78
CA LEU A 347 -4.61 -15.81 33.53
C LEU A 347 -4.26 -16.64 34.78
N LEU A 348 -3.13 -16.39 35.41
CA LEU A 348 -2.76 -17.05 36.66
C LEU A 348 -3.73 -16.74 37.81
N ASN A 349 -4.28 -15.52 37.87
CA ASN A 349 -5.32 -15.19 38.83
C ASN A 349 -6.61 -15.98 38.55
N LYS A 350 -7.01 -16.10 37.28
CA LYS A 350 -8.16 -16.92 36.89
C LYS A 350 -7.96 -18.39 37.28
N GLU A 351 -6.80 -18.97 36.99
CA GLU A 351 -6.46 -20.34 37.37
C GLU A 351 -6.54 -20.51 38.89
N ALA A 352 -5.88 -19.65 39.67
CA ALA A 352 -5.87 -19.69 41.12
C ALA A 352 -7.28 -19.57 41.71
N LEU A 353 -8.17 -18.80 41.08
CA LEU A 353 -9.58 -18.66 41.49
C LEU A 353 -10.33 -19.99 41.36
N TYR A 354 -10.20 -20.67 40.24
CA TYR A 354 -10.86 -21.96 39.97
C TYR A 354 -10.24 -23.11 40.77
N GLU A 355 -8.91 -23.10 40.96
CA GLU A 355 -8.21 -24.05 41.85
C GLU A 355 -8.68 -23.91 43.30
N ALA A 356 -9.02 -22.70 43.76
CA ALA A 356 -9.56 -22.46 45.09
C ALA A 356 -11.02 -22.95 45.23
N GLY A 357 -11.66 -23.39 44.16
CA GLY A 357 -12.99 -23.98 44.15
C GLY A 357 -14.11 -23.09 43.63
N ALA A 358 -13.78 -21.96 42.96
CA ALA A 358 -14.79 -21.13 42.30
C ALA A 358 -15.53 -21.92 41.20
N ILE A 359 -16.82 -21.69 41.09
CA ILE A 359 -17.68 -22.31 40.06
C ILE A 359 -18.18 -21.20 39.15
N TYR A 360 -18.01 -21.41 37.83
CA TYR A 360 -18.47 -20.45 36.81
C TYR A 360 -19.96 -20.10 37.00
N SER A 361 -20.26 -18.81 36.90
CA SER A 361 -21.61 -18.28 36.83
C SER A 361 -21.65 -17.18 35.76
N SER A 362 -22.65 -17.24 34.87
CA SER A 362 -22.87 -16.20 33.84
C SER A 362 -23.31 -14.84 34.45
N SER A 363 -23.60 -14.81 35.75
CA SER A 363 -23.92 -13.56 36.48
C SER A 363 -22.65 -12.76 36.86
N TYR A 364 -21.47 -13.35 36.70
CA TYR A 364 -20.20 -12.76 37.10
C TYR A 364 -19.36 -12.38 35.88
N LEU A 365 -18.47 -11.41 36.04
CA LEU A 365 -17.60 -10.91 34.98
C LEU A 365 -16.49 -11.87 34.59
N MET A 366 -16.02 -12.72 35.51
CA MET A 366 -14.94 -13.67 35.22
C MET A 366 -15.40 -14.71 34.21
N PRO A 367 -14.67 -14.83 33.05
CA PRO A 367 -15.01 -15.85 32.07
C PRO A 367 -14.88 -17.28 32.61
N PRO A 368 -15.54 -18.28 32.01
CA PRO A 368 -15.41 -19.68 32.39
C PRO A 368 -13.96 -20.17 32.30
N GLN A 369 -13.61 -21.20 33.09
CA GLN A 369 -12.26 -21.75 33.16
C GLN A 369 -11.74 -22.17 31.78
N SER A 370 -12.60 -22.75 30.94
CA SER A 370 -12.25 -23.20 29.56
C SER A 370 -12.05 -22.06 28.56
N SER A 371 -12.42 -20.83 28.88
CA SER A 371 -12.25 -19.69 28.00
C SER A 371 -10.77 -19.29 27.90
N VAL A 372 -10.30 -18.91 26.70
CA VAL A 372 -8.99 -18.28 26.52
C VAL A 372 -8.95 -16.86 27.08
N TRP A 373 -10.11 -16.22 27.23
CA TRP A 373 -10.25 -14.87 27.78
C TRP A 373 -10.18 -14.87 29.31
N TYR A 374 -9.60 -13.81 29.86
CA TYR A 374 -9.49 -13.58 31.31
C TYR A 374 -9.55 -12.08 31.64
N ILE A 375 -9.84 -11.76 32.90
CA ILE A 375 -9.78 -10.38 33.40
C ILE A 375 -8.29 -10.03 33.61
N PRO A 376 -7.79 -8.88 33.10
CA PRO A 376 -6.40 -8.50 33.23
C PRO A 376 -5.96 -8.40 34.70
N ALA A 377 -4.72 -8.76 34.99
CA ALA A 377 -4.08 -8.35 36.23
C ALA A 377 -3.88 -6.83 36.26
N ILE A 378 -3.58 -6.24 37.41
CA ILE A 378 -3.50 -4.77 37.52
C ILE A 378 -2.46 -4.16 36.57
N LYS A 379 -1.30 -4.76 36.40
CA LYS A 379 -0.27 -4.23 35.48
C LYS A 379 -0.61 -4.43 34.00
N GLU A 380 -1.33 -5.50 33.66
CA GLU A 380 -1.88 -5.66 32.31
C GLU A 380 -2.94 -4.60 32.01
N LEU A 381 -3.81 -4.30 32.99
CA LEU A 381 -4.78 -3.21 32.88
C LEU A 381 -4.09 -1.85 32.78
N GLU A 382 -3.01 -1.62 33.53
CA GLU A 382 -2.17 -0.41 33.39
C GLU A 382 -1.60 -0.25 32.00
N SER A 383 -1.07 -1.32 31.41
CA SER A 383 -0.57 -1.32 30.03
C SER A 383 -1.66 -0.99 29.03
N LEU A 384 -2.85 -1.55 29.19
CA LEU A 384 -4.01 -1.22 28.35
C LEU A 384 -4.43 0.26 28.46
N VAL A 385 -4.45 0.80 29.68
CA VAL A 385 -4.81 2.20 29.93
C VAL A 385 -3.86 3.18 29.26
N GLN A 386 -2.57 2.89 29.21
CA GLN A 386 -1.58 3.75 28.53
C GLN A 386 -1.86 3.94 27.03
N VAL A 387 -2.48 2.97 26.40
CA VAL A 387 -2.76 2.96 24.95
C VAL A 387 -4.26 2.99 24.63
N VAL A 388 -5.11 3.22 25.63
CA VAL A 388 -6.57 3.07 25.52
C VAL A 388 -7.19 3.91 24.40
N ASN A 389 -6.67 5.10 24.10
CA ASN A 389 -7.20 5.96 23.04
C ASN A 389 -7.00 5.34 21.65
N VAL A 390 -5.83 4.78 21.38
CA VAL A 390 -5.54 4.08 20.12
C VAL A 390 -6.40 2.83 20.03
N VAL A 391 -6.42 2.04 21.08
CA VAL A 391 -7.21 0.80 21.15
C VAL A 391 -8.70 1.08 21.00
N ASN A 392 -9.23 2.10 21.67
CA ASN A 392 -10.65 2.48 21.57
C ASN A 392 -11.04 2.89 20.15
N SER A 393 -10.22 3.69 19.49
CA SER A 393 -10.45 4.08 18.10
C SER A 393 -10.53 2.84 17.19
N SER A 394 -9.64 1.88 17.37
CA SER A 394 -9.62 0.64 16.60
C SER A 394 -10.78 -0.29 16.94
N VAL A 395 -11.18 -0.39 18.24
CA VAL A 395 -12.37 -1.15 18.66
C VAL A 395 -13.60 -0.63 17.92
N VAL A 396 -13.81 0.69 17.92
CA VAL A 396 -14.96 1.34 17.26
C VAL A 396 -14.92 1.14 15.75
N ALA A 397 -13.77 1.36 15.13
CA ALA A 397 -13.59 1.19 13.68
C ALA A 397 -13.90 -0.25 13.20
N ASN A 398 -13.70 -1.25 14.08
CA ASN A 398 -13.96 -2.66 13.79
C ASN A 398 -15.30 -3.18 14.37
N GLY A 399 -16.24 -2.27 14.71
CA GLY A 399 -17.60 -2.59 15.13
C GLY A 399 -17.72 -3.12 16.57
N GLY A 400 -16.73 -2.87 17.41
CA GLY A 400 -16.77 -3.18 18.83
C GLY A 400 -17.50 -2.11 19.65
N THR A 401 -17.74 -2.40 20.93
CA THR A 401 -18.31 -1.43 21.88
C THR A 401 -17.21 -0.45 22.30
N PRO A 402 -17.42 0.87 22.27
CA PRO A 402 -16.43 1.82 22.77
C PRO A 402 -16.12 1.61 24.26
N PHE A 403 -14.93 2.00 24.68
CA PHE A 403 -14.62 2.10 26.10
C PHE A 403 -15.43 3.24 26.72
N THR A 404 -15.89 3.05 27.95
CA THR A 404 -16.59 4.09 28.72
C THR A 404 -15.59 4.89 29.54
N PHE A 405 -15.56 6.19 29.33
CA PHE A 405 -14.82 7.17 30.12
C PHE A 405 -15.84 7.92 30.97
N SER A 406 -15.86 7.63 32.26
CA SER A 406 -16.84 8.25 33.22
C SER A 406 -16.06 8.90 34.36
N ASP A 407 -16.46 10.09 34.73
CA ASP A 407 -15.82 10.86 35.81
C ASP A 407 -16.36 10.55 37.21
N TYR A 408 -17.42 9.74 37.33
CA TYR A 408 -18.14 9.57 38.62
C TYR A 408 -18.58 8.14 38.90
N GLY A 409 -18.38 7.74 40.18
CA GLY A 409 -18.96 6.54 40.80
C GLY A 409 -18.25 5.22 40.39
N ASP A 410 -18.84 4.11 40.88
CA ASP A 410 -18.31 2.76 40.63
C ASP A 410 -18.28 2.41 39.13
N GLU A 411 -19.06 3.10 38.29
CA GLU A 411 -19.09 2.95 36.84
C GLU A 411 -17.87 3.49 36.13
N ALA A 412 -17.03 4.29 36.81
CA ALA A 412 -15.78 4.82 36.27
C ALA A 412 -14.68 3.77 36.18
N PHE A 413 -14.77 2.70 36.97
CA PHE A 413 -13.66 1.78 37.16
C PHE A 413 -13.76 0.52 36.30
N TYR A 414 -12.64 0.21 35.62
CA TYR A 414 -12.39 -1.09 35.00
C TYR A 414 -11.71 -2.01 36.01
N THR A 415 -12.26 -3.20 36.21
CA THR A 415 -11.72 -4.16 37.17
C THR A 415 -10.46 -4.84 36.64
N SER A 416 -9.50 -5.06 37.54
CA SER A 416 -8.48 -6.08 37.36
C SER A 416 -8.86 -7.39 38.06
N SER A 417 -8.15 -8.46 37.77
CA SER A 417 -8.24 -9.74 38.50
C SER A 417 -7.36 -9.79 39.76
N THR A 418 -6.66 -8.72 40.10
CA THR A 418 -5.76 -8.68 41.25
C THR A 418 -6.50 -8.26 42.51
N ASN A 419 -6.33 -9.03 43.57
CA ASN A 419 -6.89 -8.69 44.88
C ASN A 419 -6.29 -7.35 45.36
N GLY A 420 -7.18 -6.39 45.67
CA GLY A 420 -6.84 -5.04 46.12
C GLY A 420 -6.32 -4.97 47.54
N ASN A 421 -6.44 -6.05 48.28
CA ASN A 421 -6.18 -6.04 49.71
C ASN A 421 -4.96 -6.85 50.14
N MET A 422 -3.81 -6.48 49.58
CA MET A 422 -2.55 -7.11 50.03
C MET A 422 -2.11 -6.72 51.43
N VAL A 423 -2.78 -5.73 52.08
CA VAL A 423 -2.33 -5.10 53.32
C VAL A 423 -3.47 -4.97 54.39
N SER A 424 -4.73 -5.24 54.06
CA SER A 424 -5.84 -5.10 55.03
C SER A 424 -6.77 -6.32 55.11
N TRP A 425 -7.66 -6.31 56.07
CA TRP A 425 -8.46 -7.46 56.52
C TRP A 425 -9.62 -7.85 55.61
N ASP A 426 -9.95 -7.02 54.61
CA ASP A 426 -11.05 -7.27 53.66
C ASP A 426 -10.58 -7.95 52.41
N SER A 427 -10.91 -9.21 52.25
CA SER A 427 -10.48 -10.07 51.12
C SER A 427 -11.40 -9.96 49.91
N THR A 428 -12.38 -9.08 49.95
CA THR A 428 -13.41 -8.95 48.90
C THR A 428 -13.22 -7.76 47.99
N CYS A 429 -12.03 -7.15 48.02
CA CYS A 429 -11.70 -5.99 47.21
C CYS A 429 -10.75 -6.35 46.04
N MET A 430 -10.98 -5.70 44.91
CA MET A 430 -10.14 -5.82 43.72
C MET A 430 -9.52 -4.47 43.34
N TYR A 431 -8.35 -4.47 42.73
CA TYR A 431 -7.78 -3.29 42.07
C TYR A 431 -8.54 -2.94 40.80
N GLY A 432 -8.63 -1.67 40.51
CA GLY A 432 -9.20 -1.16 39.26
C GLY A 432 -8.56 0.13 38.82
N LYS A 433 -8.85 0.52 37.59
CA LYS A 433 -8.36 1.74 36.95
C LYS A 433 -9.53 2.58 36.45
N ASP A 434 -9.43 3.86 36.67
CA ASP A 434 -10.25 4.88 36.03
C ASP A 434 -9.58 5.32 34.74
N LEU A 435 -10.30 5.25 33.62
CA LEU A 435 -9.76 5.65 32.31
C LEU A 435 -9.68 7.17 32.14
N ALA A 436 -10.51 7.93 32.87
CA ALA A 436 -10.44 9.38 32.88
C ALA A 436 -9.23 9.88 33.69
N HIS A 437 -8.80 9.09 34.69
CA HIS A 437 -7.65 9.38 35.56
C HIS A 437 -6.66 8.23 35.60
N PRO A 438 -5.90 7.96 34.52
CA PRO A 438 -5.11 6.73 34.33
C PRO A 438 -4.04 6.48 35.38
N ASN A 439 -3.60 7.51 36.08
CA ASN A 439 -2.63 7.41 37.16
C ASN A 439 -3.24 7.02 38.54
N ALA A 440 -4.57 7.04 38.62
CA ALA A 440 -5.26 6.66 39.85
C ALA A 440 -5.53 5.16 39.91
N ASN A 441 -5.20 4.52 41.04
CA ASN A 441 -5.65 3.18 41.37
C ASN A 441 -6.83 3.29 42.31
N ALA A 442 -7.85 2.47 42.05
CA ALA A 442 -8.96 2.30 42.97
C ALA A 442 -9.02 0.90 43.56
N ILE A 443 -9.52 0.80 44.77
CA ILE A 443 -9.88 -0.47 45.41
C ILE A 443 -11.39 -0.41 45.63
N TYR A 444 -12.09 -1.43 45.16
CA TYR A 444 -13.56 -1.50 45.30
C TYR A 444 -14.01 -2.89 45.75
N ALA A 445 -15.18 -2.94 46.35
CA ALA A 445 -15.75 -4.20 46.81
C ALA A 445 -16.23 -5.07 45.63
N THR A 446 -16.02 -6.37 45.68
CA THR A 446 -16.47 -7.34 44.68
C THR A 446 -17.99 -7.41 44.56
N SER A 447 -18.71 -6.95 45.57
CA SER A 447 -20.18 -6.82 45.59
C SER A 447 -20.70 -5.62 44.79
N GLY A 448 -19.83 -4.68 44.39
CA GLY A 448 -20.17 -3.57 43.50
C GLY A 448 -20.19 -4.01 42.03
N LYS A 449 -20.96 -3.28 41.19
CA LYS A 449 -20.91 -3.44 39.75
C LYS A 449 -19.78 -2.60 39.19
N VAL A 450 -19.01 -3.19 38.30
CA VAL A 450 -17.85 -2.56 37.66
C VAL A 450 -17.81 -2.90 36.19
N ARG A 451 -16.99 -2.18 35.41
CA ARG A 451 -16.72 -2.48 34.01
C ARG A 451 -15.61 -3.49 33.89
N CYS A 452 -15.65 -4.24 32.82
CA CYS A 452 -14.61 -5.21 32.47
C CYS A 452 -14.38 -5.26 30.98
N ARG A 453 -13.13 -5.33 30.61
CA ARG A 453 -12.65 -5.80 29.31
C ARG A 453 -11.75 -7.00 29.56
N THR A 454 -12.16 -8.12 29.01
CA THR A 454 -11.31 -9.31 29.04
C THR A 454 -10.19 -9.18 28.02
N ILE A 455 -9.07 -9.82 28.33
CA ILE A 455 -7.89 -9.89 27.48
C ILE A 455 -7.49 -11.33 27.25
N THR A 456 -6.64 -11.55 26.24
CA THR A 456 -5.96 -12.83 26.02
C THR A 456 -4.63 -12.59 25.32
N THR A 457 -3.77 -13.62 25.24
CA THR A 457 -2.50 -13.60 24.49
C THR A 457 -2.73 -14.05 23.05
N PHE A 458 -1.85 -13.66 22.16
CA PHE A 458 -1.71 -14.16 20.80
C PHE A 458 -0.26 -14.52 20.47
#